data_a4670820bd6f310c2344ae4ed31a3d48
#
_entry.id   a4670820bd6f310c2344ae4ed31a3d48
#
_cell.length_a   1.000
_cell.length_b   1.000
_cell.length_c   1.000
_cell.angle_alpha   90.00
_cell.angle_beta   90.00
_cell.angle_gamma   90.00
#
_symmetry.space_group_name_H-M   'P 1'
#
loop_
_entity.id
_entity.type
_entity.pdbx_description
1 polymer ?
#
loop_
_entity_poly.entity_id
_entity_poly.type
_entity_poly.pdbx_seq_one_letter_code
_entity_poly.pdbx_strand_id
1 'polypeptide(L)'
;MSNTRIIEIPATMQTGKGKNHAIRKLRVAAYCRVSTEEEEQQSSFETQKLYYTEKITSTPEWEIAGIYADDGISGVHTKKRDGFNQMIQDCKKRKIDLILTKSISRFARNTLDSIQYVRMLKALGIAVIFEKENINTSTMNSEMILTCLLYTSDAAD
;
A
#
# COMPACT_ATOMS: atom_id res chain seq x y z
N MET A 1 27.50 6.31 32.81
CA MET A 1 27.10 5.98 32.74
C MET A 1 26.78 5.75 32.53
N SER A 2 26.86 5.72 32.32
CA SER A 2 26.30 5.25 31.99
C SER A 2 25.92 5.07 31.57
N ASN A 3 25.93 4.96 31.49
CA ASN A 3 25.33 4.45 31.04
C ASN A 3 24.95 4.29 30.49
N THR A 4 25.00 4.22 30.32
CA THR A 4 24.39 3.74 29.84
C THR A 4 24.08 3.66 29.25
N ARG A 5 24.13 3.60 29.17
CA ARG A 5 23.60 3.20 28.67
C ARG A 5 23.30 3.01 27.98
N ILE A 6 23.41 2.95 27.91
CA ILE A 6 22.95 2.41 27.33
C ILE A 6 22.74 2.14 26.68
N ILE A 7 22.81 2.04 26.61
CA ILE A 7 22.43 1.44 26.08
C ILE A 7 22.27 1.10 25.54
N GLU A 8 22.31 0.85 25.48
CA GLU A 8 21.99 0.19 25.06
C GLU A 8 21.88 -0.29 24.58
N ILE A 9 22.27 -0.39 24.51
CA ILE A 9 22.06 -1.15 24.13
C ILE A 9 22.26 -1.62 23.82
N PRO A 10 22.44 -1.80 23.84
CA PRO A 10 22.46 -2.61 23.50
C PRO A 10 22.65 -3.16 23.15
N ALA A 11 22.77 -3.25 23.11
CA ALA A 11 22.62 -4.00 22.80
C ALA A 11 22.84 -4.46 22.42
N THR A 12 22.94 -4.56 22.41
CA THR A 12 22.82 -5.14 22.15
C THR A 12 23.08 -5.44 21.67
N MET A 13 23.32 -5.60 21.52
CA MET A 13 23.32 -5.96 21.22
C MET A 13 23.62 -6.45 20.76
N GLN A 14 23.60 -6.82 20.42
CA GLN A 14 23.69 -7.31 20.17
C GLN A 14 24.06 -7.94 19.69
N THR A 15 23.95 -8.00 19.78
CA THR A 15 24.64 -8.95 19.26
C THR A 15 24.68 -9.13 17.76
N GLY A 16 25.47 -9.45 17.18
CA GLY A 16 25.74 -9.47 15.79
C GLY A 16 24.60 -9.64 14.86
N LYS A 17 23.72 -10.51 15.13
CA LYS A 17 22.65 -10.70 14.18
C LYS A 17 21.52 -9.75 14.38
N GLY A 18 21.41 -9.25 15.53
CA GLY A 18 20.31 -8.38 15.80
C GLY A 18 20.25 -7.19 14.88
N LYS A 19 21.37 -6.75 14.44
CA LYS A 19 21.38 -5.55 13.63
C LYS A 19 20.64 -5.72 12.33
N ASN A 20 20.67 -6.89 11.77
CA ASN A 20 20.00 -7.09 10.50
C ASN A 20 18.50 -6.86 10.62
N HIS A 21 17.95 -7.22 11.75
CA HIS A 21 16.53 -7.05 11.94
C HIS A 21 16.15 -5.59 12.02
N ALA A 22 16.99 -4.81 12.64
CA ALA A 22 16.69 -3.41 12.85
C ALA A 22 16.58 -2.64 11.55
N ILE A 23 17.17 -3.16 10.48
CA ILE A 23 17.22 -2.42 9.23
C ILE A 23 16.34 -3.05 8.17
N ARG A 24 15.45 -3.89 8.59
CA ARG A 24 14.57 -4.53 7.62
C ARG A 24 13.68 -3.51 6.95
N LYS A 25 13.64 -3.56 5.64
CA LYS A 25 12.83 -2.63 4.87
C LYS A 25 11.39 -3.10 4.78
N LEU A 26 10.50 -2.13 4.62
CA LEU A 26 9.11 -2.45 4.35
C LEU A 26 8.98 -2.94 2.92
N ARG A 27 8.24 -4.02 2.74
CA ARG A 27 7.98 -4.55 1.41
C ARG A 27 6.74 -3.86 0.88
N VAL A 28 6.93 -3.06 -0.13
CA VAL A 28 5.90 -2.16 -0.63
C VAL A 28 5.38 -2.64 -1.97
N ALA A 29 4.07 -2.74 -2.08
CA ALA A 29 3.41 -3.06 -3.33
C ALA A 29 2.68 -1.83 -3.84
N ALA A 30 2.55 -1.72 -5.15
CA ALA A 30 1.75 -0.67 -5.75
C ALA A 30 0.62 -1.30 -6.53
N TYR A 31 -0.53 -0.67 -6.51
CA TYR A 31 -1.67 -1.12 -7.27
C TYR A 31 -2.08 -0.06 -8.26
N CYS A 32 -2.13 -0.44 -9.53
CA CYS A 32 -2.47 0.44 -10.62
C CYS A 32 -3.74 -0.05 -11.31
N ARG A 33 -4.52 0.87 -11.81
CA ARG A 33 -5.68 0.52 -12.59
C ARG A 33 -5.73 1.44 -13.79
N VAL A 34 -5.77 0.84 -14.98
CA VAL A 34 -5.72 1.60 -16.21
C VAL A 34 -6.87 1.15 -17.09
N SER A 35 -7.26 2.04 -17.99
CA SER A 35 -8.29 1.72 -18.96
C SER A 35 -7.62 1.37 -20.28
N THR A 36 -8.12 0.35 -20.93
CA THR A 36 -7.60 -0.04 -22.23
C THR A 36 -8.33 0.64 -23.36
N GLU A 37 -9.29 1.48 -23.04
CA GLU A 37 -10.10 2.11 -24.07
C GLU A 37 -9.34 3.17 -24.86
N GLU A 38 -8.33 3.75 -24.25
CA GLU A 38 -7.61 4.84 -24.87
C GLU A 38 -6.13 4.55 -24.89
N GLU A 39 -5.50 4.95 -25.96
CA GLU A 39 -4.06 4.76 -26.05
C GLU A 39 -3.32 5.47 -24.94
N GLU A 40 -3.87 6.60 -24.52
CA GLU A 40 -3.25 7.32 -23.42
C GLU A 40 -3.20 6.49 -22.17
N GLN A 41 -4.21 5.66 -21.96
CA GLN A 41 -4.27 4.84 -20.76
C GLN A 41 -3.23 3.74 -20.80
N GLN A 42 -2.94 3.20 -21.96
CA GLN A 42 -1.88 2.21 -22.05
C GLN A 42 -0.53 2.83 -21.74
N SER A 43 -0.30 3.99 -22.31
CA SER A 43 0.90 4.73 -22.00
C SER A 43 0.97 5.03 -20.51
N SER A 44 -0.20 5.32 -19.95
CA SER A 44 -0.30 5.66 -18.55
C SER A 44 0.11 4.50 -17.63
N PHE A 45 -0.14 3.27 -18.05
CA PHE A 45 0.27 2.14 -17.24
C PHE A 45 1.79 2.08 -17.09
N GLU A 46 2.48 2.22 -18.22
CA GLU A 46 3.94 2.22 -18.16
C GLU A 46 4.46 3.37 -17.31
N THR A 47 3.83 4.51 -17.42
CA THR A 47 4.20 5.67 -16.64
C THR A 47 3.98 5.41 -15.16
N GLN A 48 2.85 4.82 -14.79
CA GLN A 48 2.57 4.52 -13.40
C GLN A 48 3.56 3.51 -12.84
N LYS A 49 3.91 2.52 -13.63
CA LYS A 49 4.86 1.51 -13.21
C LYS A 49 6.21 2.14 -12.91
N LEU A 50 6.66 3.00 -13.80
CA LEU A 50 7.91 3.72 -13.58
C LEU A 50 7.83 4.60 -12.34
N TYR A 51 6.74 5.31 -12.22
CA TYR A 51 6.56 6.21 -11.09
C TYR A 51 6.67 5.47 -9.76
N TYR A 52 5.96 4.37 -9.64
CA TYR A 52 5.97 3.64 -8.36
C TYR A 52 7.28 2.93 -8.14
N THR A 53 7.88 2.43 -9.20
CA THR A 53 9.19 1.80 -9.06
C THR A 53 10.19 2.81 -8.52
N GLU A 54 10.19 4.00 -9.10
CA GLU A 54 11.09 5.05 -8.65
C GLU A 54 10.78 5.49 -7.23
N LYS A 55 9.51 5.67 -6.94
CA LYS A 55 9.11 6.13 -5.62
C LYS A 55 9.55 5.14 -4.54
N ILE A 56 9.34 3.87 -4.78
CA ILE A 56 9.68 2.85 -3.80
C ILE A 56 11.19 2.72 -3.67
N THR A 57 11.90 2.66 -4.79
CA THR A 57 13.33 2.43 -4.71
C THR A 57 14.10 3.64 -4.19
N SER A 58 13.52 4.82 -4.32
CA SER A 58 14.19 6.02 -3.82
C SER A 58 13.93 6.26 -2.34
N THR A 59 13.06 5.48 -1.73
CA THR A 59 12.79 5.59 -0.30
C THR A 59 13.64 4.53 0.41
N PRO A 60 14.60 4.96 1.23
CA PRO A 60 15.56 4.00 1.79
C PRO A 60 14.94 2.91 2.64
N GLU A 61 13.81 3.19 3.27
CA GLU A 61 13.16 2.23 4.16
C GLU A 61 12.27 1.24 3.42
N TRP A 62 12.15 1.36 2.10
CA TRP A 62 11.23 0.55 1.32
C TRP A 62 11.96 -0.32 0.32
N GLU A 63 11.34 -1.46 0.00
CA GLU A 63 11.79 -2.29 -1.12
C GLU A 63 10.55 -2.77 -1.85
N ILE A 64 10.71 -3.10 -3.13
CA ILE A 64 9.57 -3.45 -3.96
C ILE A 64 9.11 -4.87 -3.67
N ALA A 65 7.82 -5.01 -3.32
CA ALA A 65 7.21 -6.32 -3.22
C ALA A 65 6.57 -6.72 -4.54
N GLY A 66 6.03 -5.74 -5.26
CA GLY A 66 5.42 -6.01 -6.55
C GLY A 66 4.63 -4.82 -7.04
N ILE A 67 4.42 -4.77 -8.34
CA ILE A 67 3.57 -3.77 -8.97
C ILE A 67 2.40 -4.53 -9.61
N TYR A 68 1.21 -4.33 -9.08
CA TYR A 68 0.02 -5.06 -9.53
C TYR A 68 -0.85 -4.13 -10.34
N ALA A 69 -1.48 -4.65 -11.36
CA ALA A 69 -2.28 -3.82 -12.24
C ALA A 69 -3.48 -4.58 -12.79
N ASP A 70 -4.54 -3.85 -13.03
CA ASP A 70 -5.74 -4.38 -13.65
C ASP A 70 -6.24 -3.42 -14.70
N ASP A 71 -6.94 -3.95 -15.68
CA ASP A 71 -7.62 -3.13 -16.65
C ASP A 71 -8.85 -2.52 -16.02
N GLY A 72 -8.98 -1.22 -16.18
CA GLY A 72 -10.14 -0.53 -15.67
C GLY A 72 -11.17 -0.33 -16.77
N ILE A 73 -11.53 -1.42 -17.42
CA ILE A 73 -12.52 -1.32 -18.50
C ILE A 73 -13.82 -0.83 -17.90
N SER A 74 -14.28 0.24 -18.45
CA SER A 74 -15.37 0.98 -17.85
C SER A 74 -16.63 0.15 -17.74
N GLY A 75 -17.10 0.10 -16.53
CA GLY A 75 -18.47 -0.22 -16.25
C GLY A 75 -18.93 -1.64 -16.45
N VAL A 76 -18.24 -2.42 -17.21
CA VAL A 76 -18.82 -3.68 -17.61
C VAL A 76 -18.25 -4.88 -16.85
N HIS A 77 -16.95 -4.96 -16.77
CA HIS A 77 -16.33 -6.16 -16.19
C HIS A 77 -15.47 -5.83 -15.02
N THR A 78 -16.08 -5.15 -14.09
CA THR A 78 -15.35 -4.74 -12.91
C THR A 78 -15.05 -5.88 -11.97
N LYS A 79 -15.72 -7.00 -12.16
CA LYS A 79 -15.49 -8.12 -11.27
C LYS A 79 -14.14 -8.79 -11.48
N LYS A 80 -13.56 -8.62 -12.64
CA LYS A 80 -12.27 -9.24 -12.90
C LYS A 80 -11.15 -8.32 -12.44
N ARG A 81 -10.67 -8.60 -11.26
CA ARG A 81 -9.58 -7.83 -10.69
C ARG A 81 -8.46 -8.78 -10.32
N ASP A 82 -7.92 -9.46 -11.34
CA ASP A 82 -6.92 -10.48 -11.08
C ASP A 82 -5.69 -9.93 -10.40
N GLY A 83 -5.24 -8.75 -10.81
CA GLY A 83 -4.09 -8.13 -10.17
C GLY A 83 -4.36 -7.77 -8.73
N PHE A 84 -5.52 -7.18 -8.47
CA PHE A 84 -5.89 -6.83 -7.11
C PHE A 84 -6.01 -8.08 -6.24
N ASN A 85 -6.67 -9.10 -6.76
CA ASN A 85 -6.85 -10.33 -6.01
C ASN A 85 -5.51 -11.00 -5.71
N GLN A 86 -4.60 -10.98 -6.67
CA GLN A 86 -3.27 -11.54 -6.43
C GLN A 86 -2.54 -10.76 -5.35
N MET A 87 -2.68 -9.45 -5.37
CA MET A 87 -2.08 -8.61 -4.34
C MET A 87 -2.62 -8.97 -2.96
N ILE A 88 -3.94 -9.14 -2.87
CA ILE A 88 -4.55 -9.50 -1.59
C ILE A 88 -4.06 -10.87 -1.12
N GLN A 89 -3.94 -11.82 -2.04
CA GLN A 89 -3.41 -13.13 -1.66
C GLN A 89 -1.99 -13.02 -1.13
N ASP A 90 -1.18 -12.20 -1.78
CA ASP A 90 0.20 -12.01 -1.33
C ASP A 90 0.23 -11.31 0.02
N CYS A 91 -0.73 -10.44 0.28
CA CYS A 91 -0.85 -9.83 1.59
C CYS A 91 -1.15 -10.87 2.67
N LYS A 92 -2.05 -11.79 2.35
CA LYS A 92 -2.40 -12.85 3.29
C LYS A 92 -1.24 -13.79 3.54
N LYS A 93 -0.34 -13.91 2.56
CA LYS A 93 0.85 -14.73 2.70
C LYS A 93 2.00 -13.96 3.36
N ARG A 94 1.73 -12.76 3.81
CA ARG A 94 2.70 -11.93 4.50
C ARG A 94 3.88 -11.54 3.65
N LYS A 95 3.63 -11.28 2.38
CA LYS A 95 4.68 -10.84 1.46
C LYS A 95 4.72 -9.34 1.29
N ILE A 96 3.70 -8.65 1.77
CA ILE A 96 3.57 -7.20 1.58
C ILE A 96 3.34 -6.54 2.93
N ASP A 97 3.98 -5.39 3.13
CA ASP A 97 3.82 -4.63 4.37
C ASP A 97 3.06 -3.33 4.14
N LEU A 98 3.09 -2.81 2.92
CA LEU A 98 2.48 -1.52 2.62
C LEU A 98 2.00 -1.51 1.19
N ILE A 99 0.85 -0.91 0.95
CA ILE A 99 0.31 -0.78 -0.40
C ILE A 99 0.22 0.69 -0.76
N LEU A 100 0.71 1.03 -1.95
CA LEU A 100 0.57 2.36 -2.52
C LEU A 100 -0.45 2.31 -3.64
N THR A 101 -1.36 3.28 -3.68
CA THR A 101 -2.30 3.37 -4.77
C THR A 101 -2.68 4.84 -4.96
N LYS A 102 -3.11 5.18 -6.15
CA LYS A 102 -3.36 6.56 -6.48
C LYS A 102 -4.54 7.14 -5.73
N SER A 103 -5.61 6.38 -5.60
CA SER A 103 -6.82 6.91 -4.99
C SER A 103 -7.68 5.78 -4.45
N ILE A 104 -8.61 6.16 -3.59
CA ILE A 104 -9.56 5.21 -3.03
C ILE A 104 -10.39 4.58 -4.15
N SER A 105 -10.78 5.37 -5.13
CA SER A 105 -11.62 4.85 -6.20
C SER A 105 -10.89 3.84 -7.09
N ARG A 106 -9.56 3.93 -7.13
CA ARG A 106 -8.79 2.92 -7.85
C ARG A 106 -8.66 1.64 -7.06
N PHE A 107 -8.65 1.78 -5.74
CA PHE A 107 -8.43 0.65 -4.85
C PHE A 107 -9.67 -0.22 -4.74
N ALA A 108 -10.84 0.38 -4.67
CA ALA A 108 -12.07 -0.37 -4.45
C ALA A 108 -13.20 0.23 -5.25
N ARG A 109 -14.24 -0.56 -5.46
CA ARG A 109 -15.35 -0.13 -6.30
C ARG A 109 -16.27 0.85 -5.60
N ASN A 110 -16.39 0.73 -4.31
CA ASN A 110 -17.28 1.60 -3.57
C ASN A 110 -16.74 1.78 -2.16
N THR A 111 -17.39 2.64 -1.41
CA THR A 111 -16.93 2.98 -0.08
C THR A 111 -16.91 1.78 0.85
N LEU A 112 -17.93 0.96 0.79
CA LEU A 112 -18.00 -0.21 1.67
C LEU A 112 -16.85 -1.16 1.42
N ASP A 113 -16.56 -1.43 0.16
CA ASP A 113 -15.43 -2.30 -0.19
C ASP A 113 -14.12 -1.69 0.30
N SER A 114 -13.97 -0.38 0.15
CA SER A 114 -12.76 0.29 0.62
C SER A 114 -12.56 0.04 2.10
N ILE A 115 -13.60 0.24 2.86
CA ILE A 115 -13.53 0.10 4.30
C ILE A 115 -13.19 -1.33 4.68
N GLN A 116 -13.85 -2.29 4.05
CA GLN A 116 -13.63 -3.68 4.37
C GLN A 116 -12.21 -4.12 4.07
N TYR A 117 -11.71 -3.74 2.90
CA TYR A 117 -10.34 -4.13 2.55
C TYR A 117 -9.30 -3.45 3.43
N VAL A 118 -9.49 -2.17 3.70
CA VAL A 118 -8.52 -1.46 4.52
C VAL A 118 -8.48 -2.03 5.93
N ARG A 119 -9.64 -2.37 6.48
CA ARG A 119 -9.70 -2.93 7.83
C ARG A 119 -9.11 -4.33 7.87
N MET A 120 -9.39 -5.14 6.85
CA MET A 120 -8.81 -6.47 6.78
C MET A 120 -7.28 -6.38 6.71
N LEU A 121 -6.78 -5.48 5.88
CA LEU A 121 -5.34 -5.32 5.73
C LEU A 121 -4.72 -4.80 7.03
N LYS A 122 -5.40 -3.90 7.70
CA LYS A 122 -4.90 -3.40 8.96
C LYS A 122 -4.77 -4.53 9.99
N ALA A 123 -5.72 -5.43 10.00
CA ALA A 123 -5.66 -6.58 10.90
C ALA A 123 -4.46 -7.47 10.59
N LEU A 124 -4.02 -7.46 9.34
CA LEU A 124 -2.83 -8.20 8.94
C LEU A 124 -1.54 -7.41 9.14
N GLY A 125 -1.66 -6.20 9.67
CA GLY A 125 -0.50 -5.35 9.86
C GLY A 125 -0.05 -4.63 8.61
N ILE A 126 -0.92 -4.49 7.62
CA ILE A 126 -0.58 -3.87 6.34
C ILE A 126 -1.30 -2.53 6.22
N ALA A 127 -0.55 -1.51 5.85
CA ALA A 127 -1.10 -0.17 5.67
C ALA A 127 -1.33 0.12 4.19
N VAL A 128 -2.16 1.13 3.93
CA VAL A 128 -2.43 1.58 2.56
C VAL A 128 -2.25 3.09 2.52
N ILE A 129 -1.60 3.57 1.47
CA ILE A 129 -1.46 4.99 1.22
C ILE A 129 -2.24 5.33 -0.03
N PHE A 130 -3.22 6.23 0.12
CA PHE A 130 -4.00 6.76 -0.99
C PHE A 130 -3.44 8.13 -1.32
N GLU A 131 -2.74 8.22 -2.44
CA GLU A 131 -1.99 9.43 -2.76
C GLU A 131 -2.87 10.63 -3.00
N LYS A 132 -3.93 10.45 -3.77
CA LYS A 132 -4.81 11.57 -4.11
C LYS A 132 -5.45 12.18 -2.87
N GLU A 133 -5.90 11.33 -1.98
CA GLU A 133 -6.56 11.80 -0.76
C GLU A 133 -5.59 12.08 0.36
N ASN A 134 -4.33 11.73 0.15
CA ASN A 134 -3.30 11.96 1.17
C ASN A 134 -3.63 11.24 2.47
N ILE A 135 -4.05 9.99 2.36
CA ILE A 135 -4.41 9.16 3.49
C ILE A 135 -3.40 8.05 3.66
N ASN A 136 -2.89 7.89 4.88
CA ASN A 136 -1.98 6.82 5.22
C ASN A 136 -2.58 6.09 6.43
N THR A 137 -3.05 4.86 6.20
CA THR A 137 -3.77 4.15 7.25
C THR A 137 -2.89 3.65 8.37
N SER A 138 -1.57 3.70 8.21
CA SER A 138 -0.68 3.20 9.26
C SER A 138 -0.76 4.05 10.52
N THR A 139 -1.14 5.31 10.38
CA THR A 139 -1.20 6.22 11.51
C THR A 139 -2.61 6.41 12.04
N MET A 140 -3.56 5.61 11.56
CA MET A 140 -4.96 5.78 11.91
C MET A 140 -5.51 4.58 12.64
N ASN A 141 -6.43 4.84 13.59
CA ASN A 141 -7.16 3.75 14.20
C ASN A 141 -8.39 3.43 13.33
N SER A 142 -9.12 2.39 13.74
CA SER A 142 -10.24 1.91 12.91
C SER A 142 -11.32 2.99 12.72
N GLU A 143 -11.59 3.77 13.73
CA GLU A 143 -12.62 4.79 13.62
C GLU A 143 -12.20 5.91 12.70
N MET A 144 -10.94 6.30 12.78
CA MET A 144 -10.43 7.34 11.89
C MET A 144 -10.48 6.89 10.44
N ILE A 145 -10.13 5.63 10.22
CA ILE A 145 -10.18 5.07 8.86
C ILE A 145 -11.60 5.12 8.33
N LEU A 146 -12.55 4.68 9.12
CA LEU A 146 -13.94 4.69 8.72
C LEU A 146 -14.40 6.10 8.37
N THR A 147 -14.11 7.04 9.25
CA THR A 147 -14.52 8.42 9.04
C THR A 147 -13.87 9.00 7.78
N CYS A 148 -12.59 8.79 7.61
CA CYS A 148 -11.88 9.34 6.46
C CYS A 148 -12.41 8.78 5.15
N LEU A 149 -12.64 7.48 5.10
CA LEU A 149 -13.10 6.87 3.86
C LEU A 149 -14.53 7.31 3.53
N LEU A 150 -15.38 7.39 4.52
CA LEU A 150 -16.74 7.87 4.28
C LEU A 150 -16.75 9.31 3.80
N TYR A 151 -15.99 10.15 4.48
CA TYR A 151 -15.96 11.57 4.16
C TYR A 151 -15.39 11.82 2.77
N THR A 152 -14.31 11.16 2.46
CA THR A 152 -13.62 11.37 1.19
C THR A 152 -14.46 10.88 0.03
N SER A 153 -15.14 9.75 0.22
CA SER A 153 -16.01 9.23 -0.82
C SER A 153 -17.15 10.20 -1.13
N ASP A 154 -17.72 10.77 -0.10
CA ASP A 154 -18.78 11.75 -0.31
C ASP A 154 -18.26 12.96 -1.05
N ALA A 155 -17.09 13.41 -0.68
CA ALA A 155 -16.51 14.58 -1.32
C ALA A 155 -16.16 14.32 -2.77
N ALA A 156 -15.85 13.09 -3.11
CA ALA A 156 -15.45 12.74 -4.47
C ALA A 156 -16.64 12.77 -5.43
N ASP A 157 -17.84 12.67 -4.92
CA ASP A 157 -19.01 12.75 -5.75
C ASP A 157 -19.30 14.20 -6.10
#